data_553f32612ac4f2504c2201362edb3980
#
_entry.id   553f32612ac4f2504c2201362edb3980
#
_cell.length_a   1.000
_cell.length_b   1.000
_cell.length_c   1.000
_cell.angle_alpha   90.00
_cell.angle_beta   90.00
_cell.angle_gamma   90.00
#
_symmetry.space_group_name_H-M   'P 1'
#
loop_
_entity.id
_entity.type
_entity.pdbx_description
1 polymer ?
#
loop_
_entity_poly.entity_id
_entity_poly.type
_entity_poly.pdbx_seq_one_letter_code
_entity_poly.pdbx_strand_id
1 'polypeptide(L)'
;MTLDELKLQVQKDLKVDDEHLDTESLKNQEIKATYLDHKSRYELLLFKAKGDYKRLYREKWEYYGGKADAKIYATKPFDLKVLKTDLAVYITSDEEVIDAENKIGYLETVVDYIKGVIKSVDNRGWDIKNAIEWKKFEAGVTY
;
A
#
# COMPACT_ATOMS: atom_id res chain seq x y z
N MET A 1 7.92 0.77 -7.92
CA MET A 1 8.54 -0.01 -6.81
C MET A 1 7.55 -1.06 -6.33
N THR A 2 7.95 -2.30 -6.29
CA THR A 2 7.12 -3.39 -5.76
C THR A 2 7.19 -3.43 -4.23
N LEU A 3 6.25 -4.16 -3.61
CA LEU A 3 6.29 -4.36 -2.16
C LEU A 3 7.59 -5.04 -1.71
N ASP A 4 8.08 -6.01 -2.48
CA ASP A 4 9.34 -6.71 -2.16
C ASP A 4 10.54 -5.76 -2.24
N GLU A 5 10.59 -4.91 -3.25
CA GLU A 5 11.62 -3.87 -3.37
C GLU A 5 11.55 -2.88 -2.22
N LEU A 6 10.34 -2.49 -1.82
CA LEU A 6 10.12 -1.60 -0.68
C LEU A 6 10.63 -2.23 0.62
N LYS A 7 10.35 -3.52 0.84
CA LYS A 7 10.83 -4.25 2.02
C LYS A 7 12.36 -4.31 2.10
N LEU A 8 13.02 -4.51 0.95
CA LEU A 8 14.49 -4.49 0.88
C LEU A 8 15.05 -3.12 1.23
N GLN A 9 14.42 -2.05 0.72
CA GLN A 9 14.82 -0.69 1.04
C GLN A 9 14.64 -0.38 2.54
N VAL A 10 13.53 -0.83 3.13
CA VAL A 10 13.27 -0.67 4.57
C VAL A 10 14.36 -1.33 5.41
N GLN A 11 14.73 -2.56 5.09
CA GLN A 11 15.79 -3.27 5.82
C GLN A 11 17.11 -2.51 5.78
N LYS A 12 17.42 -1.89 4.64
CA LYS A 12 18.62 -1.07 4.48
C LYS A 12 18.53 0.24 5.26
N ASP A 13 17.40 0.95 5.14
CA ASP A 13 17.22 2.28 5.73
C ASP A 13 17.14 2.26 7.26
N LEU A 14 16.54 1.20 7.84
CA LEU A 14 16.35 1.08 9.29
C LEU A 14 17.55 0.50 10.02
N LYS A 15 18.56 0.04 9.30
CA LYS A 15 19.79 -0.48 9.90
C LYS A 15 20.52 0.63 10.66
N VAL A 16 21.01 0.30 11.87
CA VAL A 16 21.72 1.24 12.72
C VAL A 16 23.21 0.88 12.75
N ASP A 17 24.07 1.85 12.44
CA ASP A 17 25.51 1.75 12.66
C ASP A 17 25.81 2.12 14.10
N ASP A 18 26.14 1.13 14.91
CA ASP A 18 26.41 1.25 16.33
C ASP A 18 27.62 2.16 16.66
N GLU A 19 28.52 2.35 15.72
CA GLU A 19 29.69 3.22 15.89
C GLU A 19 29.40 4.70 15.62
N HIS A 20 28.28 5.02 14.99
CA HIS A 20 27.91 6.37 14.56
C HIS A 20 26.47 6.72 14.97
N LEU A 21 26.16 6.54 16.26
CA LEU A 21 24.80 6.72 16.79
C LEU A 21 24.29 8.15 16.66
N ASP A 22 25.16 9.15 16.77
CA ASP A 22 24.82 10.55 16.57
C ASP A 22 24.33 10.82 15.15
N THR A 23 25.07 10.34 14.16
CA THR A 23 24.69 10.43 12.75
C THR A 23 23.39 9.67 12.47
N GLU A 24 23.26 8.48 13.02
CA GLU A 24 22.06 7.66 12.87
C GLU A 24 20.82 8.35 13.47
N SER A 25 20.98 9.03 14.60
CA SER A 25 19.89 9.80 15.20
C SER A 25 19.43 10.93 14.29
N LEU A 26 20.36 11.65 13.67
CA LEU A 26 20.04 12.76 12.76
C LEU A 26 19.38 12.29 11.47
N LYS A 27 19.72 11.10 10.96
CA LYS A 27 19.09 10.50 9.77
C LYS A 27 17.62 10.14 9.98
N ASN A 28 17.20 9.97 11.22
CA ASN A 28 15.88 9.41 11.50
C ASN A 28 14.74 10.25 10.92
N GLN A 29 14.86 11.57 10.94
CA GLN A 29 13.84 12.46 10.37
C GLN A 29 13.80 12.38 8.84
N GLU A 30 14.94 12.20 8.18
CA GLU A 30 14.99 12.00 6.73
C GLU A 30 14.33 10.69 6.32
N ILE A 31 14.61 9.63 7.08
CA ILE A 31 13.98 8.31 6.85
C ILE A 31 12.47 8.44 7.01
N LYS A 32 12.00 9.08 8.07
CA LYS A 32 10.58 9.29 8.30
C LYS A 32 9.92 10.07 7.16
N ALA A 33 10.56 11.16 6.70
CA ALA A 33 10.05 11.96 5.59
C ALA A 33 9.94 11.15 4.31
N THR A 34 10.91 10.28 4.02
CA THR A 34 10.88 9.37 2.87
C THR A 34 9.66 8.45 2.91
N TYR A 35 9.38 7.83 4.06
CA TYR A 35 8.26 6.90 4.18
C TYR A 35 6.90 7.60 4.27
N LEU A 36 6.84 8.81 4.80
CA LEU A 36 5.63 9.65 4.70
C LEU A 36 5.32 10.01 3.24
N ASP A 37 6.34 10.29 2.44
CA ASP A 37 6.17 10.56 1.01
C ASP A 37 5.67 9.31 0.26
N HIS A 38 6.27 8.15 0.52
CA HIS A 38 5.79 6.89 -0.04
C HIS A 38 4.34 6.63 0.34
N LYS A 39 3.99 6.83 1.61
CA LYS A 39 2.62 6.66 2.09
C LYS A 39 1.64 7.51 1.30
N SER A 40 1.93 8.79 1.13
CA SER A 40 1.07 9.71 0.38
C SER A 40 0.90 9.26 -1.07
N ARG A 41 1.96 8.84 -1.73
CA ARG A 41 1.91 8.36 -3.11
C ARG A 41 1.04 7.13 -3.27
N TYR A 42 1.21 6.15 -2.40
CA TYR A 42 0.42 4.91 -2.46
C TYR A 42 -1.03 5.12 -2.06
N GLU A 43 -1.31 6.03 -1.12
CA GLU A 43 -2.70 6.41 -0.80
C GLU A 43 -3.40 7.05 -1.99
N LEU A 44 -2.71 7.92 -2.74
CA LEU A 44 -3.27 8.52 -3.95
C LEU A 44 -3.54 7.48 -5.04
N LEU A 45 -2.62 6.53 -5.22
CA LEU A 45 -2.83 5.41 -6.14
C LEU A 45 -4.02 4.55 -5.71
N LEU A 46 -4.19 4.34 -4.41
CA LEU A 46 -5.32 3.59 -3.86
C LEU A 46 -6.64 4.29 -4.14
N PHE A 47 -6.71 5.60 -3.94
CA PHE A 47 -7.91 6.38 -4.27
C PHE A 47 -8.27 6.27 -5.75
N LYS A 48 -7.26 6.36 -6.62
CA LYS A 48 -7.47 6.18 -8.05
C LYS A 48 -8.00 4.79 -8.38
N ALA A 49 -7.38 3.76 -7.80
CA ALA A 49 -7.81 2.37 -8.03
C ALA A 49 -9.25 2.13 -7.58
N LYS A 50 -9.65 2.70 -6.46
CA LYS A 50 -11.03 2.62 -5.97
C LYS A 50 -12.03 3.31 -6.91
N GLY A 51 -11.65 4.46 -7.46
CA GLY A 51 -12.46 5.16 -8.47
C GLY A 51 -12.58 4.35 -9.75
N ASP A 52 -11.48 3.79 -10.24
CA ASP A 52 -11.46 2.93 -11.42
C ASP A 52 -12.33 1.69 -11.23
N TYR A 53 -12.29 1.08 -10.05
CA TYR A 53 -13.15 -0.05 -9.68
C TYR A 53 -14.63 0.31 -9.77
N LYS A 54 -15.02 1.46 -9.24
CA LYS A 54 -16.43 1.91 -9.28
C LYS A 54 -16.92 2.09 -10.72
N ARG A 55 -16.09 2.69 -11.58
CA ARG A 55 -16.42 2.86 -13.01
C ARG A 55 -16.52 1.53 -13.72
N LEU A 56 -15.58 0.62 -13.46
CA LEU A 56 -15.59 -0.72 -14.03
C LEU A 56 -16.82 -1.51 -13.59
N TYR A 57 -17.17 -1.44 -12.29
CA TYR A 57 -18.35 -2.10 -11.75
C TYR A 57 -19.61 -1.65 -12.49
N ARG A 58 -19.76 -0.35 -12.74
CA ARG A 58 -20.88 0.19 -13.51
C ARG A 58 -20.89 -0.31 -14.95
N GLU A 59 -19.75 -0.34 -15.61
CA GLU A 59 -19.64 -0.88 -16.98
C GLU A 59 -20.07 -2.34 -17.03
N LYS A 60 -19.67 -3.14 -16.09
CA LYS A 60 -20.06 -4.55 -15.99
C LYS A 60 -21.54 -4.71 -15.64
N TRP A 61 -22.05 -3.84 -14.78
CA TRP A 61 -23.48 -3.82 -14.47
C TRP A 61 -24.32 -3.56 -15.72
N GLU A 62 -23.90 -2.62 -16.55
CA GLU A 62 -24.57 -2.33 -17.83
C GLU A 62 -24.42 -3.51 -18.79
N TYR A 63 -23.23 -4.10 -18.87
CA TYR A 63 -22.95 -5.23 -19.77
C TYR A 63 -23.78 -6.46 -19.42
N TYR A 64 -23.72 -6.91 -18.18
CA TYR A 64 -24.46 -8.09 -17.73
C TYR A 64 -25.97 -7.85 -17.63
N GLY A 65 -26.38 -6.61 -17.48
CA GLY A 65 -27.80 -6.20 -17.47
C GLY A 65 -28.40 -5.98 -18.84
N GLY A 66 -27.65 -6.18 -19.92
CA GLY A 66 -28.13 -6.00 -21.29
C GLY A 66 -28.28 -4.55 -21.72
N LYS A 67 -27.63 -3.61 -21.02
CA LYS A 67 -27.78 -2.17 -21.25
C LYS A 67 -26.55 -1.50 -21.88
N ALA A 68 -25.51 -2.26 -22.19
CA ALA A 68 -24.32 -1.74 -22.83
C ALA A 68 -24.57 -1.41 -24.31
N ASP A 69 -23.66 -0.62 -24.91
CA ASP A 69 -23.68 -0.28 -26.31
C ASP A 69 -23.65 -1.56 -27.17
N ALA A 70 -24.41 -1.56 -28.27
CA ALA A 70 -24.45 -2.66 -29.25
C ALA A 70 -23.05 -3.06 -29.75
N LYS A 71 -22.14 -2.13 -29.87
CA LYS A 71 -20.74 -2.38 -30.28
C LYS A 71 -20.00 -3.30 -29.30
N ILE A 72 -20.31 -3.21 -28.04
CA ILE A 72 -19.70 -4.06 -27.00
C ILE A 72 -20.15 -5.50 -27.16
N TYR A 73 -21.43 -5.74 -27.39
CA TYR A 73 -21.97 -7.08 -27.62
C TYR A 73 -21.51 -7.68 -28.93
N ALA A 74 -21.18 -6.86 -29.94
CA ALA A 74 -20.62 -7.33 -31.19
C ALA A 74 -19.24 -7.96 -31.02
N THR A 75 -18.42 -7.43 -30.09
CA THR A 75 -17.09 -7.94 -29.80
C THR A 75 -17.06 -8.96 -28.65
N LYS A 76 -17.94 -8.82 -27.68
CA LYS A 76 -18.10 -9.72 -26.52
C LYS A 76 -19.57 -10.06 -26.34
N PRO A 77 -20.10 -11.07 -27.07
CA PRO A 77 -21.52 -11.45 -26.96
C PRO A 77 -21.86 -11.97 -25.56
N PHE A 78 -23.03 -11.59 -25.06
CA PHE A 78 -23.58 -12.08 -23.80
C PHE A 78 -25.11 -12.20 -23.98
N ASP A 79 -25.58 -13.43 -24.13
CA ASP A 79 -26.98 -13.71 -24.52
C ASP A 79 -27.86 -14.11 -23.33
N LEU A 80 -27.33 -14.27 -22.16
CA LEU A 80 -28.08 -14.64 -20.96
C LEU A 80 -28.90 -13.47 -20.43
N LYS A 81 -30.14 -13.75 -20.07
CA LYS A 81 -30.96 -12.79 -19.31
C LYS A 81 -30.78 -13.04 -17.83
N VAL A 82 -30.08 -12.13 -17.19
CA VAL A 82 -29.76 -12.25 -15.76
C VAL A 82 -30.80 -11.47 -14.95
N LEU A 83 -31.35 -12.11 -13.93
CA LEU A 83 -32.22 -11.41 -12.98
C LEU A 83 -31.44 -10.34 -12.23
N LYS A 84 -32.08 -9.24 -11.87
CA LYS A 84 -31.45 -8.14 -11.12
C LYS A 84 -30.79 -8.61 -9.83
N THR A 85 -31.36 -9.61 -9.16
CA THR A 85 -30.82 -10.19 -7.94
C THR A 85 -29.56 -11.00 -8.17
N ASP A 86 -29.29 -11.45 -9.39
CA ASP A 86 -28.15 -12.29 -9.75
C ASP A 86 -27.02 -11.51 -10.43
N LEU A 87 -27.25 -10.24 -10.77
CA LEU A 87 -26.25 -9.41 -11.45
C LEU A 87 -24.92 -9.33 -10.68
N ALA A 88 -24.99 -9.19 -9.36
CA ALA A 88 -23.80 -9.09 -8.51
C ALA A 88 -22.89 -10.32 -8.63
N VAL A 89 -23.46 -11.52 -8.81
CA VAL A 89 -22.69 -12.76 -8.97
C VAL A 89 -21.84 -12.69 -10.25
N TYR A 90 -22.45 -12.24 -11.36
CA TYR A 90 -21.72 -12.12 -12.63
C TYR A 90 -20.67 -11.02 -12.59
N ILE A 91 -20.99 -9.89 -11.97
CA ILE A 91 -20.07 -8.75 -11.89
C ILE A 91 -18.86 -9.09 -11.00
N THR A 92 -19.11 -9.60 -9.80
CA THR A 92 -18.04 -9.88 -8.83
C THR A 92 -17.14 -11.04 -9.22
N SER A 93 -17.64 -11.96 -10.08
CA SER A 93 -16.85 -13.06 -10.64
C SER A 93 -16.20 -12.75 -11.99
N ASP A 94 -16.44 -11.56 -12.54
CA ASP A 94 -15.78 -11.11 -13.77
C ASP A 94 -14.29 -10.94 -13.56
N GLU A 95 -13.47 -11.45 -14.47
CA GLU A 95 -12.01 -11.44 -14.31
C GLU A 95 -11.43 -10.02 -14.20
N GLU A 96 -11.96 -9.06 -14.96
CA GLU A 96 -11.50 -7.68 -14.87
C GLU A 96 -11.85 -7.05 -13.52
N VAL A 97 -13.02 -7.39 -12.96
CA VAL A 97 -13.44 -6.92 -11.63
C VAL A 97 -12.58 -7.54 -10.53
N ILE A 98 -12.28 -8.83 -10.63
CA ILE A 98 -11.37 -9.52 -9.71
C ILE A 98 -9.98 -8.87 -9.74
N ASP A 99 -9.46 -8.59 -10.94
CA ASP A 99 -8.16 -7.94 -11.09
C ASP A 99 -8.15 -6.53 -10.47
N ALA A 100 -9.22 -5.77 -10.62
CA ALA A 100 -9.36 -4.45 -10.03
C ALA A 100 -9.43 -4.52 -8.49
N GLU A 101 -10.15 -5.50 -7.93
CA GLU A 101 -10.19 -5.73 -6.48
C GLU A 101 -8.82 -6.15 -5.93
N ASN A 102 -8.12 -7.02 -6.65
CA ASN A 102 -6.78 -7.46 -6.27
C ASN A 102 -5.79 -6.29 -6.25
N LYS A 103 -5.91 -5.38 -7.21
CA LYS A 103 -5.10 -4.16 -7.24
C LYS A 103 -5.36 -3.27 -6.01
N ILE A 104 -6.62 -3.09 -5.64
CA ILE A 104 -6.99 -2.35 -4.43
C ILE A 104 -6.38 -3.03 -3.19
N GLY A 105 -6.56 -4.34 -3.07
CA GLY A 105 -6.01 -5.11 -1.95
C GLY A 105 -4.49 -5.01 -1.86
N TYR A 106 -3.80 -5.07 -2.99
CA TYR A 106 -2.35 -4.88 -3.04
C TYR A 106 -1.94 -3.50 -2.52
N LEU A 107 -2.59 -2.44 -3.00
CA LEU A 107 -2.28 -1.08 -2.59
C LEU A 107 -2.60 -0.82 -1.12
N GLU A 108 -3.70 -1.38 -0.60
CA GLU A 108 -4.03 -1.34 0.83
C GLU A 108 -2.94 -2.01 1.66
N THR A 109 -2.45 -3.16 1.22
CA THR A 109 -1.36 -3.88 1.88
C THR A 109 -0.08 -3.05 1.91
N VAL A 110 0.27 -2.39 0.81
CA VAL A 110 1.44 -1.51 0.74
C VAL A 110 1.29 -0.33 1.70
N VAL A 111 0.14 0.33 1.71
CA VAL A 111 -0.13 1.47 2.61
C VAL A 111 -0.02 1.04 4.08
N ASP A 112 -0.62 -0.09 4.45
CA ASP A 112 -0.56 -0.61 5.82
C ASP A 112 0.87 -0.97 6.23
N TYR A 113 1.63 -1.56 5.31
CA TYR A 113 3.05 -1.85 5.54
C TYR A 113 3.84 -0.57 5.81
N ILE A 114 3.65 0.47 5.00
CA ILE A 114 4.35 1.75 5.19
C ILE A 114 3.96 2.40 6.52
N LYS A 115 2.71 2.33 6.94
CA LYS A 115 2.28 2.81 8.27
C LYS A 115 3.04 2.10 9.39
N GLY A 116 3.24 0.79 9.27
CA GLY A 116 4.05 0.02 10.20
C GLY A 116 5.51 0.43 10.19
N VAL A 117 6.07 0.72 9.01
CA VAL A 117 7.45 1.20 8.87
C VAL A 117 7.63 2.55 9.57
N ILE A 118 6.69 3.47 9.44
CA ILE A 118 6.74 4.78 10.11
C ILE A 118 6.80 4.60 11.63
N LYS A 119 6.02 3.68 12.19
CA LYS A 119 6.11 3.33 13.62
C LYS A 119 7.49 2.77 13.98
N SER A 120 8.04 1.93 13.12
CA SER A 120 9.38 1.37 13.32
C SER A 120 10.46 2.45 13.27
N VAL A 121 10.29 3.47 12.43
CA VAL A 121 11.20 4.62 12.40
C VAL A 121 11.15 5.39 13.73
N ASP A 122 9.97 5.59 14.30
CA ASP A 122 9.83 6.23 15.61
C ASP A 122 10.49 5.37 16.70
N ASN A 123 10.29 4.05 16.69
CA ASN A 123 10.94 3.13 17.61
C ASN A 123 12.46 3.11 17.44
N ARG A 124 12.95 3.23 16.20
CA ARG A 124 14.38 3.35 15.91
C ARG A 124 14.99 4.55 16.61
N GLY A 125 14.30 5.67 16.68
CA GLY A 125 14.74 6.85 17.43
C GLY A 125 14.93 6.55 18.92
N TRP A 126 13.99 5.84 19.53
CA TRP A 126 14.09 5.40 20.92
C TRP A 126 15.23 4.40 21.13
N ASP A 127 15.39 3.44 20.22
CA ASP A 127 16.45 2.43 20.29
C ASP A 127 17.84 3.10 20.24
N ILE A 128 18.00 4.08 19.35
CA ILE A 128 19.26 4.86 19.26
C ILE A 128 19.52 5.62 20.55
N LYS A 129 18.49 6.28 21.10
CA LYS A 129 18.62 6.99 22.38
C LYS A 129 19.04 6.03 23.49
N ASN A 130 18.39 4.89 23.60
CA ASN A 130 18.72 3.87 24.60
C ASN A 130 20.14 3.32 24.41
N ALA A 131 20.58 3.13 23.16
CA ALA A 131 21.94 2.70 22.87
C ALA A 131 22.99 3.73 23.31
N ILE A 132 22.71 5.01 23.11
CA ILE A 132 23.56 6.11 23.58
C ILE A 132 23.66 6.11 25.10
N GLU A 133 22.54 5.98 25.80
CA GLU A 133 22.50 5.93 27.28
C GLU A 133 23.28 4.72 27.79
N TRP A 134 23.15 3.55 27.16
CA TRP A 134 23.88 2.35 27.53
C TRP A 134 25.38 2.52 27.36
N LYS A 135 25.85 3.14 26.28
CA LYS A 135 27.25 3.43 26.05
C LYS A 135 27.82 4.40 27.08
N LYS A 136 27.04 5.40 27.49
CA LYS A 136 27.44 6.31 28.58
C LYS A 136 27.60 5.55 29.89
N PHE A 137 26.69 4.66 30.20
CA PHE A 137 26.77 3.81 31.40
C PHE A 137 28.04 2.96 31.38
N GLU A 138 28.33 2.28 30.23
CA GLU A 138 29.54 1.47 30.07
C GLU A 138 30.81 2.29 30.22
N ALA A 139 30.82 3.55 29.81
CA ALA A 139 31.95 4.47 29.94
C ALA A 139 32.08 5.06 31.33
N GLY A 140 31.19 4.75 32.28
CA GLY A 140 31.19 5.26 33.63
C GLY A 140 30.74 6.70 33.77
N VAL A 141 30.01 7.24 32.80
CA VAL A 141 29.43 8.59 32.87
C VAL A 141 28.19 8.56 33.76
N THR A 142 28.22 9.35 34.83
CA THR A 142 27.09 9.51 35.76
C THR A 142 26.47 10.90 35.59
N TYR A 143 25.14 10.98 35.75
CA TYR A 143 24.38 12.23 35.68
C TYR A 143 24.03 12.74 37.08
#